data_a8f4866476f2608d99c14de0ecbdc630
#
_entry.id   a8f4866476f2608d99c14de0ecbdc630
#
_cell.length_a   1.000
_cell.length_b   1.000
_cell.length_c   1.000
_cell.angle_alpha   90.00
_cell.angle_beta   90.00
_cell.angle_gamma   90.00
#
_symmetry.space_group_name_H-M   'P 1'
#
loop_
_entity.id
_entity.type
_entity.pdbx_description
1 polymer ?
#
loop_
_entity_poly.entity_id
_entity_poly.type
_entity_poly.pdbx_seq_one_letter_code
_entity_poly.pdbx_strand_id
1 'polypeptide(L)'
;MSDRSTGAVRAVLAPEPVPSSAAAAAPAEAAGGRAQAPQPAPLAPGARFFPSLAAVYRAQLSRARVARIPLLFVATFQSVGIMILMRGVVDGGSEARAVVAGSSVLVVAFVALNLLAQYFGQLRAGGGLDHYATLPVPPASVVLGAAAAYASFTLPGTLVTAVVGCLLFGLPMSGLWILAAVVPLAGAALAGLGAALGLLAPRQELATLAGQLGMSAALLLGVLPPERMPDVIVWARDLLPSTYGVEAFARTFAPRPDWAAVALDLGVCGAVGVLSLAVATWAYRRAAVR
;
A
#
# COMPACT_ATOMS: atom_id res chain seq x y z
N MET A 1 -12.21 -47.31 40.51
CA MET A 1 -12.95 -47.76 39.32
C MET A 1 -12.54 -46.82 38.21
N SER A 2 -11.41 -47.11 37.63
CA SER A 2 -11.00 -47.84 36.42
C SER A 2 -11.05 -46.92 35.21
N ASP A 3 -10.00 -46.16 34.89
CA ASP A 3 -8.90 -46.43 33.97
C ASP A 3 -9.25 -47.36 32.77
N ARG A 4 -9.63 -46.73 31.64
CA ARG A 4 -9.75 -47.37 30.29
C ARG A 4 -10.02 -46.33 29.19
N SER A 5 -9.19 -45.29 28.96
CA SER A 5 -9.29 -44.47 27.75
C SER A 5 -7.97 -43.88 27.21
N THR A 6 -6.82 -44.47 27.58
CA THR A 6 -5.49 -43.98 27.17
C THR A 6 -4.79 -44.91 26.17
N GLY A 7 -5.51 -45.87 25.53
CA GLY A 7 -4.93 -46.92 24.68
C GLY A 7 -5.11 -46.79 23.16
N ALA A 8 -5.85 -45.80 22.64
CA ALA A 8 -6.26 -45.80 21.24
C ALA A 8 -5.64 -44.78 20.29
N VAL A 9 -4.71 -43.95 20.73
CA VAL A 9 -4.10 -42.85 19.89
C VAL A 9 -2.65 -43.12 19.48
N ARG A 10 -2.07 -44.27 19.82
CA ARG A 10 -0.65 -44.56 19.56
C ARG A 10 -0.36 -45.54 18.41
N ALA A 11 -1.34 -45.86 17.59
CA ALA A 11 -1.24 -46.93 16.55
C ALA A 11 -1.28 -46.44 15.09
N VAL A 12 -1.10 -45.14 14.80
CA VAL A 12 -1.22 -44.60 13.40
C VAL A 12 0.07 -43.92 12.89
N LEU A 13 1.17 -44.07 13.54
CA LEU A 13 2.48 -43.49 13.05
C LEU A 13 3.60 -44.53 13.08
N ALA A 14 3.43 -45.62 12.30
CA ALA A 14 4.55 -46.49 11.92
C ALA A 14 4.90 -46.17 10.46
N PRO A 15 6.15 -45.76 10.11
CA PRO A 15 6.54 -45.61 8.74
C PRO A 15 6.67 -46.96 8.04
N GLU A 16 6.06 -47.09 6.87
CA GLU A 16 6.21 -48.27 6.00
C GLU A 16 7.66 -48.46 5.57
N PRO A 17 8.15 -49.71 5.51
CA PRO A 17 9.53 -49.97 5.05
C PRO A 17 9.66 -49.76 3.53
N VAL A 18 10.61 -48.94 3.12
CA VAL A 18 11.01 -48.75 1.72
C VAL A 18 11.60 -50.04 1.19
N PRO A 19 11.10 -50.60 0.06
CA PRO A 19 11.72 -51.81 -0.54
C PRO A 19 13.12 -51.47 -1.06
N SER A 20 14.12 -52.17 -0.51
CA SER A 20 15.48 -52.21 -1.00
C SER A 20 15.50 -52.97 -2.33
N SER A 21 15.66 -52.21 -3.44
CA SER A 21 15.97 -52.80 -4.74
C SER A 21 17.50 -52.91 -4.90
N ALA A 22 18.04 -54.01 -4.39
CA ALA A 22 19.35 -54.48 -4.78
C ALA A 22 19.18 -55.52 -5.91
N ALA A 23 19.33 -55.08 -7.15
CA ALA A 23 19.52 -56.01 -8.28
C ALA A 23 20.42 -55.39 -9.35
N ALA A 24 21.57 -56.09 -9.51
CA ALA A 24 22.33 -56.29 -10.71
C ALA A 24 22.98 -55.08 -11.43
N ALA A 25 24.24 -54.87 -11.10
CA ALA A 25 25.22 -54.25 -11.98
C ALA A 25 25.49 -55.14 -13.21
N ALA A 26 25.24 -54.61 -14.39
CA ALA A 26 25.84 -55.05 -15.63
C ALA A 26 26.74 -53.93 -16.19
N PRO A 27 27.98 -54.20 -16.63
CA PRO A 27 28.85 -53.18 -17.18
C PRO A 27 28.43 -52.89 -18.61
N ALA A 28 27.94 -51.67 -18.86
CA ALA A 28 27.77 -51.18 -20.23
C ALA A 28 28.97 -50.32 -20.60
N GLU A 29 29.61 -50.79 -21.65
CA GLU A 29 30.76 -50.23 -22.33
C GLU A 29 30.66 -48.77 -22.69
N ALA A 30 31.84 -48.18 -22.66
CA ALA A 30 32.12 -46.81 -23.07
C ALA A 30 31.68 -46.51 -24.52
N ALA A 31 30.68 -45.65 -24.64
CA ALA A 31 30.53 -44.80 -25.82
C ALA A 31 30.72 -43.35 -25.36
N GLY A 32 31.90 -42.85 -25.67
CA GLY A 32 32.33 -41.47 -25.35
C GLY A 32 31.58 -40.41 -26.15
N GLY A 33 30.33 -40.20 -25.79
CA GLY A 33 29.62 -39.00 -26.15
C GLY A 33 29.62 -38.09 -24.92
N ARG A 34 30.45 -37.05 -24.89
CA ARG A 34 30.29 -35.95 -23.96
C ARG A 34 28.87 -35.44 -24.11
N ALA A 35 27.99 -35.83 -23.22
CA ALA A 35 26.69 -35.19 -23.09
C ALA A 35 26.98 -33.70 -22.90
N GLN A 36 26.76 -32.91 -23.94
CA GLN A 36 26.78 -31.47 -23.86
C GLN A 36 25.80 -31.10 -22.76
N ALA A 37 26.30 -30.49 -21.67
CA ALA A 37 25.45 -29.92 -20.65
C ALA A 37 24.36 -29.07 -21.35
N PRO A 38 23.10 -29.22 -21.00
CA PRO A 38 22.03 -28.47 -21.64
C PRO A 38 22.42 -26.97 -21.62
N GLN A 39 22.60 -26.41 -22.81
CA GLN A 39 22.86 -24.98 -22.94
C GLN A 39 21.71 -24.26 -22.22
N PRO A 40 22.01 -23.32 -21.30
CA PRO A 40 20.94 -22.55 -20.63
C PRO A 40 20.08 -21.94 -21.71
N ALA A 41 18.79 -22.24 -21.67
CA ALA A 41 17.84 -21.69 -22.61
C ALA A 41 17.99 -20.15 -22.64
N PRO A 42 18.01 -19.52 -23.82
CA PRO A 42 18.14 -18.07 -23.91
C PRO A 42 17.10 -17.42 -23.03
N LEU A 43 17.56 -16.54 -22.14
CA LEU A 43 16.69 -15.79 -21.23
C LEU A 43 15.56 -15.17 -22.05
N ALA A 44 14.31 -15.45 -21.67
CA ALA A 44 13.15 -14.89 -22.34
C ALA A 44 13.30 -13.36 -22.40
N PRO A 45 12.97 -12.73 -23.55
CA PRO A 45 13.08 -11.28 -23.68
C PRO A 45 12.30 -10.61 -22.55
N GLY A 46 12.93 -9.65 -21.85
CA GLY A 46 12.35 -8.96 -20.71
C GLY A 46 10.96 -8.42 -21.06
N ALA A 47 9.97 -8.70 -20.21
CA ALA A 47 8.61 -8.29 -20.48
C ALA A 47 8.52 -6.76 -20.58
N ARG A 48 7.69 -6.26 -21.51
CA ARG A 48 7.48 -4.82 -21.70
C ARG A 48 6.89 -4.19 -20.44
N PHE A 49 7.32 -2.98 -20.11
CA PHE A 49 6.95 -2.28 -18.88
C PHE A 49 5.43 -2.18 -18.67
N PHE A 50 4.68 -1.67 -19.65
CA PHE A 50 3.23 -1.47 -19.51
C PHE A 50 2.41 -2.77 -19.34
N PRO A 51 2.65 -3.84 -20.11
CA PRO A 51 1.99 -5.12 -19.86
C PRO A 51 2.29 -5.70 -18.49
N SER A 52 3.55 -5.58 -18.02
CA SER A 52 3.96 -6.02 -16.69
C SER A 52 3.27 -5.23 -15.59
N LEU A 53 3.21 -3.91 -15.72
CA LEU A 53 2.50 -3.03 -14.80
C LEU A 53 1.01 -3.37 -14.73
N ALA A 54 0.36 -3.56 -15.88
CA ALA A 54 -1.04 -3.95 -15.93
C ALA A 54 -1.30 -5.34 -15.32
N ALA A 55 -0.39 -6.30 -15.53
CA ALA A 55 -0.48 -7.62 -14.94
C ALA A 55 -0.37 -7.56 -13.39
N VAL A 56 0.63 -6.83 -12.86
CA VAL A 56 0.80 -6.64 -11.42
C VAL A 56 -0.40 -5.89 -10.82
N TYR A 57 -0.86 -4.83 -11.46
CA TYR A 57 -2.05 -4.08 -11.04
C TYR A 57 -3.27 -4.98 -10.92
N ARG A 58 -3.58 -5.77 -11.96
CA ARG A 58 -4.72 -6.71 -11.96
C ARG A 58 -4.56 -7.81 -10.91
N ALA A 59 -3.36 -8.37 -10.76
CA ALA A 59 -3.07 -9.39 -9.74
C ALA A 59 -3.26 -8.83 -8.33
N GLN A 60 -2.83 -7.60 -8.07
CA GLN A 60 -3.05 -6.93 -6.79
C GLN A 60 -4.53 -6.63 -6.56
N LEU A 61 -5.24 -6.18 -7.58
CA LEU A 61 -6.66 -5.87 -7.50
C LEU A 61 -7.52 -7.12 -7.22
N SER A 62 -7.20 -8.27 -7.84
CA SER A 62 -7.91 -9.53 -7.62
C SER A 62 -7.69 -10.08 -6.20
N ARG A 63 -6.47 -10.01 -5.68
CA ARG A 63 -6.16 -10.35 -4.28
C ARG A 63 -6.86 -9.42 -3.29
N ALA A 64 -7.08 -8.17 -3.67
CA ALA A 64 -7.70 -7.15 -2.83
C ALA A 64 -9.18 -7.42 -2.54
N ARG A 65 -9.92 -8.03 -3.46
CA ARG A 65 -11.38 -8.16 -3.36
C ARG A 65 -11.84 -8.90 -2.10
N VAL A 66 -11.15 -9.96 -1.69
CA VAL A 66 -11.60 -10.79 -0.57
C VAL A 66 -11.07 -10.29 0.78
N ALA A 67 -9.78 -9.91 0.84
CA ALA A 67 -9.12 -9.60 2.12
C ALA A 67 -9.18 -8.12 2.51
N ARG A 68 -9.40 -7.21 1.55
CA ARG A 68 -9.25 -5.75 1.77
C ARG A 68 -10.55 -4.98 1.85
N ILE A 69 -11.67 -5.55 1.44
CA ILE A 69 -12.99 -4.92 1.63
C ILE A 69 -13.24 -4.61 3.11
N PRO A 70 -12.99 -5.54 4.07
CA PRO A 70 -13.12 -5.22 5.49
C PRO A 70 -12.18 -4.10 5.95
N LEU A 71 -10.95 -4.05 5.43
CA LEU A 71 -9.97 -3.02 5.79
C LEU A 71 -10.37 -1.64 5.26
N LEU A 72 -10.91 -1.57 4.04
CA LEU A 72 -11.45 -0.33 3.50
C LEU A 72 -12.66 0.15 4.33
N PHE A 73 -13.53 -0.77 4.73
CA PHE A 73 -14.65 -0.46 5.61
C PHE A 73 -14.16 0.12 6.94
N VAL A 74 -13.14 -0.49 7.58
CA VAL A 74 -12.54 0.02 8.82
C VAL A 74 -11.96 1.43 8.61
N ALA A 75 -11.21 1.66 7.52
CA ALA A 75 -10.63 2.97 7.22
C ALA A 75 -11.71 4.04 7.02
N THR A 76 -12.75 3.72 6.27
CA THR A 76 -13.89 4.63 6.02
C THR A 76 -14.66 4.90 7.31
N PHE A 77 -14.96 3.86 8.08
CA PHE A 77 -15.67 3.98 9.36
C PHE A 77 -14.88 4.82 10.38
N GLN A 78 -13.57 4.59 10.47
CA GLN A 78 -12.68 5.38 11.32
C GLN A 78 -12.69 6.86 10.90
N SER A 79 -12.58 7.16 9.61
CA SER A 79 -12.58 8.52 9.10
C SER A 79 -13.91 9.24 9.34
N VAL A 80 -15.02 8.56 9.10
CA VAL A 80 -16.36 9.08 9.39
C VAL A 80 -16.57 9.27 10.89
N GLY A 81 -16.10 8.33 11.72
CA GLY A 81 -16.17 8.44 13.17
C GLY A 81 -15.43 9.67 13.71
N ILE A 82 -14.20 9.92 13.21
CA ILE A 82 -13.44 11.14 13.57
C ILE A 82 -14.19 12.39 13.14
N MET A 83 -14.78 12.38 11.95
CA MET A 83 -15.53 13.52 11.42
C MET A 83 -16.78 13.83 12.27
N ILE A 84 -17.51 12.79 12.72
CA ILE A 84 -18.64 12.92 13.63
C ILE A 84 -18.19 13.52 14.97
N LEU A 85 -17.06 13.05 15.51
CA LEU A 85 -16.48 13.57 16.74
C LEU A 85 -16.08 15.04 16.60
N MET A 86 -15.45 15.40 15.48
CA MET A 86 -15.02 16.78 15.21
C MET A 86 -16.20 17.74 15.00
N ARG A 87 -17.36 17.26 14.57
CA ARG A 87 -18.55 18.10 14.40
C ARG A 87 -18.95 18.82 15.68
N GLY A 88 -18.71 18.24 16.85
CA GLY A 88 -18.98 18.86 18.15
C GLY A 88 -17.94 19.89 18.61
N VAL A 89 -16.82 20.00 17.90
CA VAL A 89 -15.65 20.82 18.29
C VAL A 89 -15.40 21.97 17.31
N VAL A 90 -15.87 21.80 16.06
CA VAL A 90 -15.59 22.71 14.93
C VAL A 90 -16.79 23.60 14.67
N ASP A 91 -16.56 24.92 14.65
CA ASP A 91 -17.61 25.95 14.49
C ASP A 91 -18.06 26.18 13.04
N GLY A 92 -17.57 25.39 12.07
CA GLY A 92 -17.87 25.53 10.65
C GLY A 92 -16.79 26.25 9.83
N GLY A 93 -17.15 26.77 8.66
CA GLY A 93 -16.24 27.59 7.84
C GLY A 93 -14.99 26.87 7.35
N SER A 94 -13.80 27.44 7.58
CA SER A 94 -12.50 26.90 7.19
C SER A 94 -12.18 25.59 7.91
N GLU A 95 -12.50 25.50 9.18
CA GLU A 95 -12.24 24.32 10.02
C GLU A 95 -13.04 23.11 9.51
N ALA A 96 -14.33 23.27 9.22
CA ALA A 96 -15.17 22.20 8.68
C ALA A 96 -14.62 21.67 7.34
N ARG A 97 -14.16 22.58 6.47
CA ARG A 97 -13.53 22.19 5.19
C ARG A 97 -12.25 21.39 5.40
N ALA A 98 -11.41 21.81 6.35
CA ALA A 98 -10.17 21.11 6.70
C ALA A 98 -10.48 19.71 7.26
N VAL A 99 -11.46 19.58 8.16
CA VAL A 99 -11.87 18.28 8.73
C VAL A 99 -12.39 17.33 7.66
N VAL A 100 -13.24 17.80 6.75
CA VAL A 100 -13.78 16.94 5.66
C VAL A 100 -12.67 16.51 4.70
N ALA A 101 -11.80 17.43 4.31
CA ALA A 101 -10.68 17.13 3.43
C ALA A 101 -9.66 16.20 4.10
N GLY A 102 -9.27 16.48 5.34
CA GLY A 102 -8.34 15.67 6.12
C GLY A 102 -8.84 14.25 6.34
N SER A 103 -10.10 14.09 6.75
CA SER A 103 -10.72 12.78 6.94
C SER A 103 -10.84 11.99 5.63
N SER A 104 -11.06 12.66 4.50
CA SER A 104 -11.11 12.00 3.20
C SER A 104 -9.72 11.50 2.77
N VAL A 105 -8.68 12.31 2.95
CA VAL A 105 -7.30 11.93 2.62
C VAL A 105 -6.76 10.90 3.63
N LEU A 106 -7.28 10.84 4.86
CA LEU A 106 -6.93 9.82 5.84
C LEU A 106 -7.23 8.40 5.35
N VAL A 107 -8.34 8.19 4.61
CA VAL A 107 -8.63 6.90 3.98
C VAL A 107 -7.53 6.51 3.01
N VAL A 108 -7.03 7.48 2.24
CA VAL A 108 -5.90 7.27 1.32
C VAL A 108 -4.64 6.92 2.10
N ALA A 109 -4.33 7.64 3.18
CA ALA A 109 -3.16 7.40 4.01
C ALA A 109 -3.20 6.00 4.66
N PHE A 110 -4.37 5.58 5.17
CA PHE A 110 -4.53 4.26 5.75
C PHE A 110 -4.19 3.16 4.75
N VAL A 111 -4.74 3.23 3.54
CA VAL A 111 -4.58 2.18 2.54
C VAL A 111 -3.25 2.32 1.80
N ALA A 112 -2.92 3.50 1.28
CA ALA A 112 -1.77 3.68 0.42
C ALA A 112 -0.44 3.73 1.20
N LEU A 113 -0.42 4.30 2.40
CA LEU A 113 0.80 4.36 3.22
C LEU A 113 0.91 3.12 4.10
N ASN A 114 -0.05 2.88 5.00
CA ASN A 114 0.06 1.87 6.05
C ASN A 114 -0.01 0.44 5.49
N LEU A 115 -1.05 0.11 4.70
CA LEU A 115 -1.18 -1.25 4.17
C LEU A 115 -0.09 -1.58 3.16
N LEU A 116 0.40 -0.61 2.39
CA LEU A 116 1.47 -0.86 1.42
C LEU A 116 2.83 -1.04 2.13
N ALA A 117 3.09 -0.31 3.22
CA ALA A 117 4.26 -0.55 4.06
C ALA A 117 4.26 -1.97 4.63
N GLN A 118 3.12 -2.42 5.15
CA GLN A 118 2.95 -3.79 5.64
C GLN A 118 3.13 -4.82 4.52
N TYR A 119 2.54 -4.59 3.34
CA TYR A 119 2.64 -5.49 2.19
C TYR A 119 4.10 -5.70 1.76
N PHE A 120 4.86 -4.63 1.56
CA PHE A 120 6.26 -4.74 1.15
C PHE A 120 7.16 -5.25 2.29
N GLY A 121 6.86 -4.94 3.54
CA GLY A 121 7.53 -5.51 4.70
C GLY A 121 7.36 -7.04 4.78
N GLN A 122 6.13 -7.53 4.58
CA GLN A 122 5.82 -8.95 4.52
C GLN A 122 6.49 -9.63 3.31
N LEU A 123 6.44 -8.98 2.14
CA LEU A 123 7.05 -9.50 0.92
C LEU A 123 8.56 -9.69 1.09
N ARG A 124 9.22 -8.74 1.76
CA ARG A 124 10.65 -8.82 2.06
C ARG A 124 10.96 -9.88 3.10
N ALA A 125 10.24 -9.92 4.22
CA ALA A 125 10.47 -10.89 5.29
C ALA A 125 10.18 -12.33 4.88
N GLY A 126 9.21 -12.55 4.01
CA GLY A 126 8.79 -13.87 3.51
C GLY A 126 9.53 -14.37 2.27
N GLY A 127 10.63 -13.70 1.83
CA GLY A 127 11.36 -14.11 0.62
C GLY A 127 10.60 -13.90 -0.70
N GLY A 128 9.45 -13.21 -0.65
CA GLY A 128 8.63 -12.97 -1.83
C GLY A 128 9.30 -12.07 -2.87
N LEU A 129 10.30 -11.28 -2.48
CA LEU A 129 11.12 -10.48 -3.40
C LEU A 129 11.93 -11.38 -4.32
N ASP A 130 12.47 -12.50 -3.83
CA ASP A 130 13.24 -13.47 -4.61
C ASP A 130 12.37 -14.12 -5.68
N HIS A 131 11.12 -14.42 -5.34
CA HIS A 131 10.15 -14.91 -6.33
C HIS A 131 9.91 -13.90 -7.45
N TYR A 132 9.75 -12.62 -7.13
CA TYR A 132 9.61 -11.58 -8.17
C TYR A 132 10.90 -11.38 -8.97
N ALA A 133 12.08 -11.60 -8.37
CA ALA A 133 13.37 -11.50 -9.06
C ALA A 133 13.55 -12.60 -10.14
N THR A 134 12.89 -13.76 -10.00
CA THR A 134 12.91 -14.82 -11.02
C THR A 134 11.98 -14.54 -12.20
N LEU A 135 11.05 -13.59 -12.06
CA LEU A 135 10.13 -13.21 -13.13
C LEU A 135 10.79 -12.17 -14.05
N PRO A 136 10.57 -12.23 -15.38
CA PRO A 136 11.09 -11.24 -16.32
C PRO A 136 10.32 -9.91 -16.26
N VAL A 137 10.05 -9.40 -15.04
CA VAL A 137 9.23 -8.22 -14.78
C VAL A 137 10.10 -7.07 -14.29
N PRO A 138 10.02 -5.86 -14.90
CA PRO A 138 10.79 -4.72 -14.43
C PRO A 138 10.45 -4.37 -12.97
N PRO A 139 11.45 -4.13 -12.10
CA PRO A 139 11.24 -3.77 -10.69
C PRO A 139 10.27 -2.60 -10.48
N ALA A 140 10.35 -1.59 -11.35
CA ALA A 140 9.47 -0.43 -11.30
C ALA A 140 7.99 -0.80 -11.53
N SER A 141 7.69 -1.80 -12.38
CA SER A 141 6.32 -2.22 -12.63
C SER A 141 5.69 -2.92 -11.43
N VAL A 142 6.49 -3.58 -10.58
CA VAL A 142 6.01 -4.20 -9.34
C VAL A 142 5.60 -3.13 -8.33
N VAL A 143 6.47 -2.13 -8.10
CA VAL A 143 6.19 -1.04 -7.16
C VAL A 143 5.04 -0.17 -7.66
N LEU A 144 5.09 0.29 -8.90
CA LEU A 144 4.06 1.15 -9.49
C LEU A 144 2.72 0.44 -9.64
N GLY A 145 2.72 -0.84 -10.05
CA GLY A 145 1.49 -1.63 -10.18
C GLY A 145 0.82 -1.87 -8.83
N ALA A 146 1.60 -2.14 -7.78
CA ALA A 146 1.07 -2.25 -6.43
C ALA A 146 0.56 -0.89 -5.93
N ALA A 147 1.34 0.19 -6.05
CA ALA A 147 0.95 1.53 -5.65
C ALA A 147 -0.35 1.99 -6.33
N ALA A 148 -0.46 1.81 -7.66
CA ALA A 148 -1.66 2.13 -8.42
C ALA A 148 -2.88 1.31 -7.96
N ALA A 149 -2.71 0.02 -7.68
CA ALA A 149 -3.80 -0.83 -7.20
C ALA A 149 -4.31 -0.39 -5.82
N TYR A 150 -3.40 -0.08 -4.90
CA TYR A 150 -3.78 0.41 -3.57
C TYR A 150 -4.41 1.79 -3.63
N ALA A 151 -3.88 2.72 -4.44
CA ALA A 151 -4.49 4.04 -4.65
C ALA A 151 -5.90 3.93 -5.25
N SER A 152 -6.08 3.12 -6.29
CA SER A 152 -7.41 2.89 -6.90
C SER A 152 -8.41 2.30 -5.92
N PHE A 153 -7.94 1.44 -5.02
CA PHE A 153 -8.78 0.80 -4.02
C PHE A 153 -9.28 1.79 -2.96
N THR A 154 -8.63 2.94 -2.76
CA THR A 154 -9.09 3.97 -1.81
C THR A 154 -10.29 4.77 -2.33
N LEU A 155 -10.48 4.86 -3.66
CA LEU A 155 -11.49 5.71 -4.27
C LEU A 155 -12.90 5.59 -3.67
N PRO A 156 -13.50 4.38 -3.53
CA PRO A 156 -14.85 4.26 -3.00
C PRO A 156 -14.95 4.73 -1.55
N GLY A 157 -13.98 4.39 -0.70
CA GLY A 157 -13.97 4.81 0.70
C GLY A 157 -13.78 6.32 0.85
N THR A 158 -12.88 6.91 0.09
CA THR A 158 -12.65 8.36 0.08
C THR A 158 -13.88 9.12 -0.41
N LEU A 159 -14.54 8.62 -1.46
CA LEU A 159 -15.77 9.24 -1.97
C LEU A 159 -16.90 9.18 -0.94
N VAL A 160 -17.12 8.02 -0.30
CA VAL A 160 -18.11 7.87 0.75
C VAL A 160 -17.81 8.83 1.91
N THR A 161 -16.56 8.90 2.37
CA THR A 161 -16.16 9.82 3.46
C THR A 161 -16.40 11.27 3.08
N ALA A 162 -16.04 11.68 1.86
CA ALA A 162 -16.24 13.05 1.39
C ALA A 162 -17.72 13.41 1.27
N VAL A 163 -18.56 12.51 0.73
CA VAL A 163 -20.01 12.72 0.63
C VAL A 163 -20.64 12.84 2.01
N VAL A 164 -20.32 11.92 2.93
CA VAL A 164 -20.80 11.99 4.32
C VAL A 164 -20.34 13.28 4.99
N GLY A 165 -19.11 13.72 4.76
CA GLY A 165 -18.59 14.98 5.26
C GLY A 165 -19.35 16.19 4.74
N CYS A 166 -19.61 16.25 3.43
CA CYS A 166 -20.40 17.32 2.83
C CYS A 166 -21.81 17.39 3.43
N LEU A 167 -22.46 16.23 3.62
CA LEU A 167 -23.78 16.16 4.25
C LEU A 167 -23.75 16.60 5.72
N LEU A 168 -22.72 16.18 6.46
CA LEU A 168 -22.60 16.43 7.89
C LEU A 168 -22.35 17.91 8.21
N PHE A 169 -21.53 18.58 7.38
CA PHE A 169 -21.12 19.97 7.57
C PHE A 169 -21.81 20.96 6.64
N GLY A 170 -22.76 20.51 5.80
CA GLY A 170 -23.48 21.37 4.86
C GLY A 170 -22.59 21.98 3.77
N LEU A 171 -21.53 21.29 3.34
CA LEU A 171 -20.62 21.75 2.30
C LEU A 171 -21.16 21.43 0.89
N PRO A 172 -20.84 22.25 -0.12
CA PRO A 172 -21.29 22.00 -1.49
C PRO A 172 -20.62 20.78 -2.08
N MET A 173 -21.39 19.86 -2.68
CA MET A 173 -20.86 18.66 -3.32
C MET A 173 -20.21 18.94 -4.69
N SER A 174 -20.33 20.17 -5.21
CA SER A 174 -19.80 20.56 -6.52
C SER A 174 -18.29 20.42 -6.64
N GLY A 175 -17.54 20.44 -5.51
CA GLY A 175 -16.09 20.30 -5.49
C GLY A 175 -15.58 18.84 -5.48
N LEU A 176 -16.47 17.83 -5.36
CA LEU A 176 -16.06 16.43 -5.21
C LEU A 176 -15.31 15.85 -6.43
N TRP A 177 -15.48 16.42 -7.61
CA TRP A 177 -14.78 15.98 -8.83
C TRP A 177 -13.25 16.08 -8.70
N ILE A 178 -12.73 17.00 -7.86
CA ILE A 178 -11.29 17.16 -7.63
C ILE A 178 -10.67 15.91 -6.99
N LEU A 179 -11.46 15.06 -6.34
CA LEU A 179 -11.00 13.78 -5.82
C LEU A 179 -10.41 12.88 -6.91
N ALA A 180 -10.84 13.06 -8.15
CA ALA A 180 -10.25 12.35 -9.29
C ALA A 180 -8.77 12.72 -9.52
N ALA A 181 -8.33 13.90 -9.07
CA ALA A 181 -6.92 14.32 -9.10
C ALA A 181 -6.24 14.10 -7.73
N VAL A 182 -6.89 14.47 -6.64
CA VAL A 182 -6.33 14.37 -5.27
C VAL A 182 -6.00 12.93 -4.92
N VAL A 183 -6.92 11.98 -5.14
CA VAL A 183 -6.72 10.59 -4.73
C VAL A 183 -5.54 9.92 -5.46
N PRO A 184 -5.39 10.01 -6.79
CA PRO A 184 -4.21 9.40 -7.43
C PRO A 184 -2.90 10.10 -7.08
N LEU A 185 -2.87 11.43 -6.93
CA LEU A 185 -1.64 12.17 -6.62
C LEU A 185 -1.22 11.97 -5.16
N ALA A 186 -2.13 12.18 -4.20
CA ALA A 186 -1.87 11.88 -2.79
C ALA A 186 -1.64 10.38 -2.58
N GLY A 187 -2.40 9.53 -3.28
CA GLY A 187 -2.20 8.08 -3.28
C GLY A 187 -0.82 7.67 -3.79
N ALA A 188 -0.31 8.28 -4.85
CA ALA A 188 1.03 8.02 -5.37
C ALA A 188 2.12 8.43 -4.36
N ALA A 189 1.98 9.63 -3.74
CA ALA A 189 2.91 10.13 -2.75
C ALA A 189 2.97 9.22 -1.52
N LEU A 190 1.81 8.90 -0.96
CA LEU A 190 1.69 8.06 0.24
C LEU A 190 2.04 6.60 -0.02
N ALA A 191 1.65 6.06 -1.19
CA ALA A 191 2.01 4.69 -1.59
C ALA A 191 3.52 4.55 -1.81
N GLY A 192 4.16 5.54 -2.43
CA GLY A 192 5.62 5.57 -2.58
C GLY A 192 6.34 5.57 -1.25
N LEU A 193 5.90 6.41 -0.30
CA LEU A 193 6.43 6.42 1.07
C LEU A 193 6.19 5.08 1.78
N GLY A 194 4.97 4.55 1.73
CA GLY A 194 4.64 3.26 2.33
C GLY A 194 5.49 2.12 1.77
N ALA A 195 5.64 2.07 0.45
CA ALA A 195 6.49 1.07 -0.21
C ALA A 195 7.96 1.22 0.20
N ALA A 196 8.49 2.45 0.25
CA ALA A 196 9.87 2.72 0.68
C ALA A 196 10.09 2.29 2.12
N LEU A 197 9.19 2.64 3.04
CA LEU A 197 9.25 2.24 4.44
C LEU A 197 9.23 0.72 4.59
N GLY A 198 8.32 0.03 3.88
CA GLY A 198 8.23 -1.43 3.91
C GLY A 198 9.48 -2.12 3.36
N LEU A 199 10.05 -1.60 2.27
CA LEU A 199 11.24 -2.18 1.62
C LEU A 199 12.55 -1.88 2.38
N LEU A 200 12.64 -0.73 3.05
CA LEU A 200 13.84 -0.34 3.81
C LEU A 200 13.84 -0.91 5.23
N ALA A 201 12.68 -1.25 5.79
CA ALA A 201 12.58 -1.80 7.12
C ALA A 201 13.33 -3.16 7.21
N PRO A 202 14.24 -3.35 8.20
CA PRO A 202 14.97 -4.59 8.33
C PRO A 202 14.10 -5.77 8.82
N ARG A 203 12.96 -5.49 9.46
CA ARG A 203 12.01 -6.47 9.99
C ARG A 203 10.57 -6.03 9.65
N GLN A 204 9.67 -7.00 9.51
CA GLN A 204 8.25 -6.74 9.22
C GLN A 204 7.59 -5.88 10.29
N GLU A 205 7.90 -6.11 11.56
CA GLU A 205 7.33 -5.35 12.68
C GLU A 205 7.66 -3.86 12.56
N LEU A 206 8.90 -3.53 12.17
CA LEU A 206 9.32 -2.14 11.95
C LEU A 206 8.61 -1.50 10.75
N ALA A 207 8.36 -2.26 9.69
CA ALA A 207 7.55 -1.78 8.57
C ALA A 207 6.11 -1.45 9.01
N THR A 208 5.52 -2.32 9.82
CA THR A 208 4.18 -2.12 10.39
C THR A 208 4.15 -0.88 11.30
N LEU A 209 5.11 -0.76 12.22
CA LEU A 209 5.21 0.40 13.11
C LEU A 209 5.41 1.71 12.33
N ALA A 210 6.30 1.72 11.34
CA ALA A 210 6.54 2.90 10.50
C ALA A 210 5.28 3.30 9.70
N GLY A 211 4.54 2.33 9.17
CA GLY A 211 3.25 2.57 8.51
C GLY A 211 2.20 3.15 9.45
N GLN A 212 2.10 2.61 10.67
CA GLN A 212 1.18 3.10 11.70
C GLN A 212 1.54 4.52 12.16
N LEU A 213 2.82 4.79 12.41
CA LEU A 213 3.28 6.12 12.79
C LEU A 213 3.02 7.14 11.68
N GLY A 214 3.30 6.78 10.42
CA GLY A 214 3.00 7.64 9.27
C GLY A 214 1.51 7.93 9.12
N MET A 215 0.66 6.93 9.33
CA MET A 215 -0.79 7.10 9.32
C MET A 215 -1.25 7.99 10.48
N SER A 216 -0.71 7.79 11.68
CA SER A 216 -1.05 8.61 12.86
C SER A 216 -0.60 10.06 12.68
N ALA A 217 0.56 10.29 12.06
CA ALA A 217 1.02 11.62 11.70
C ALA A 217 0.07 12.26 10.65
N ALA A 218 -0.31 11.52 9.62
CA ALA A 218 -1.26 12.00 8.62
C ALA A 218 -2.63 12.34 9.22
N LEU A 219 -3.09 11.56 10.21
CA LEU A 219 -4.31 11.84 10.97
C LEU A 219 -4.17 13.14 11.76
N LEU A 220 -3.15 13.20 12.64
CA LEU A 220 -2.99 14.32 13.55
C LEU A 220 -2.76 15.64 12.81
N LEU A 221 -1.92 15.62 11.79
CA LEU A 221 -1.52 16.82 11.03
C LEU A 221 -2.49 17.17 9.89
N GLY A 222 -3.28 16.19 9.39
CA GLY A 222 -4.19 16.37 8.27
C GLY A 222 -5.62 16.73 8.67
N VAL A 223 -6.10 16.28 9.83
CA VAL A 223 -7.49 16.49 10.26
C VAL A 223 -7.63 17.72 11.16
N LEU A 224 -6.63 18.01 11.99
CA LEU A 224 -6.68 19.18 12.86
C LEU A 224 -6.54 20.49 12.05
N PRO A 225 -7.35 21.51 12.34
CA PRO A 225 -7.24 22.82 11.72
C PRO A 225 -5.89 23.48 12.07
N PRO A 226 -5.20 24.09 11.08
CA PRO A 226 -3.87 24.69 11.30
C PRO A 226 -3.91 25.86 12.30
N GLU A 227 -5.03 26.56 12.39
CA GLU A 227 -5.23 27.70 13.29
C GLU A 227 -5.11 27.33 14.78
N ARG A 228 -5.25 26.04 15.09
CA ARG A 228 -5.18 25.51 16.48
C ARG A 228 -3.85 24.82 16.78
N MET A 229 -2.88 24.85 15.85
CA MET A 229 -1.60 24.18 16.01
C MET A 229 -0.48 25.17 16.40
N PRO A 230 0.47 24.76 17.26
CA PRO A 230 1.72 25.48 17.47
C PRO A 230 2.55 25.54 16.16
N ASP A 231 3.31 26.61 15.96
CA ASP A 231 4.11 26.87 14.74
C ASP A 231 5.04 25.70 14.37
N VAL A 232 5.64 25.03 15.36
CA VAL A 232 6.52 23.87 15.15
C VAL A 232 5.75 22.69 14.51
N ILE A 233 4.48 22.51 14.89
CA ILE A 233 3.63 21.45 14.34
C ILE A 233 3.17 21.82 12.94
N VAL A 234 2.88 23.09 12.68
CA VAL A 234 2.56 23.60 11.32
C VAL A 234 3.72 23.32 10.36
N TRP A 235 4.95 23.61 10.79
CA TRP A 235 6.12 23.29 9.97
C TRP A 235 6.28 21.79 9.68
N ALA A 236 6.05 20.93 10.68
CA ALA A 236 6.08 19.48 10.49
C ALA A 236 4.95 19.00 9.56
N ARG A 237 3.78 19.65 9.61
CA ARG A 237 2.65 19.42 8.72
C ARG A 237 3.00 19.70 7.27
N ASP A 238 3.68 20.80 6.99
CA ASP A 238 4.08 21.20 5.64
C ASP A 238 5.10 20.25 5.01
N LEU A 239 5.80 19.46 5.83
CA LEU A 239 6.71 18.42 5.36
C LEU A 239 5.97 17.15 4.90
N LEU A 240 4.72 16.93 5.35
CA LEU A 240 3.94 15.77 4.96
C LEU A 240 3.25 15.97 3.60
N PRO A 241 3.44 15.07 2.63
CA PRO A 241 2.80 15.19 1.32
C PRO A 241 1.27 15.07 1.38
N SER A 242 0.72 14.43 2.41
CA SER A 242 -0.73 14.36 2.63
C SER A 242 -1.35 15.73 2.84
N THR A 243 -0.61 16.68 3.42
CA THR A 243 -1.07 18.03 3.70
C THR A 243 -1.49 18.78 2.43
N TYR A 244 -0.68 18.69 1.39
CA TYR A 244 -0.99 19.33 0.11
C TYR A 244 -2.24 18.74 -0.55
N GLY A 245 -2.47 17.42 -0.42
CA GLY A 245 -3.71 16.78 -0.87
C GLY A 245 -4.93 17.27 -0.08
N VAL A 246 -4.78 17.44 1.24
CA VAL A 246 -5.82 17.97 2.12
C VAL A 246 -6.13 19.42 1.77
N GLU A 247 -5.11 20.27 1.62
CA GLU A 247 -5.28 21.68 1.28
C GLU A 247 -5.89 21.89 -0.10
N ALA A 248 -5.40 21.18 -1.11
CA ALA A 248 -6.00 21.21 -2.44
C ALA A 248 -7.50 20.90 -2.38
N PHE A 249 -7.89 19.87 -1.64
CA PHE A 249 -9.29 19.50 -1.52
C PHE A 249 -10.09 20.51 -0.67
N ALA A 250 -9.57 20.96 0.47
CA ALA A 250 -10.25 21.94 1.34
C ALA A 250 -10.51 23.27 0.62
N ARG A 251 -9.57 23.74 -0.23
CA ARG A 251 -9.71 24.98 -1.01
C ARG A 251 -10.86 24.94 -2.01
N THR A 252 -11.24 23.75 -2.51
CA THR A 252 -12.36 23.63 -3.47
C THR A 252 -13.72 23.87 -2.85
N PHE A 253 -13.86 23.79 -1.51
CA PHE A 253 -15.09 24.13 -0.80
C PHE A 253 -15.21 25.63 -0.49
N ALA A 254 -14.23 26.46 -0.86
CA ALA A 254 -14.32 27.91 -0.68
C ALA A 254 -15.35 28.49 -1.66
N PRO A 255 -16.06 29.59 -1.29
CA PRO A 255 -17.02 30.26 -2.18
C PRO A 255 -16.37 30.76 -3.49
N ARG A 256 -15.08 31.06 -3.46
CA ARG A 256 -14.23 31.40 -4.60
C ARG A 256 -12.94 30.59 -4.48
N PRO A 257 -12.88 29.39 -5.07
CA PRO A 257 -11.68 28.57 -5.04
C PRO A 257 -10.52 29.24 -5.76
N ASP A 258 -9.37 29.32 -5.11
CA ASP A 258 -8.12 29.72 -5.77
C ASP A 258 -7.54 28.50 -6.52
N TRP A 259 -7.86 28.41 -7.81
CA TRP A 259 -7.44 27.30 -8.65
C TRP A 259 -5.93 27.28 -8.88
N ALA A 260 -5.23 28.42 -8.80
CA ALA A 260 -3.78 28.48 -8.92
C ALA A 260 -3.12 27.81 -7.72
N ALA A 261 -3.60 28.10 -6.50
CA ALA A 261 -3.14 27.45 -5.28
C ALA A 261 -3.48 25.95 -5.27
N VAL A 262 -4.68 25.55 -5.70
CA VAL A 262 -5.05 24.12 -5.84
C VAL A 262 -4.11 23.41 -6.81
N ALA A 263 -3.81 24.01 -7.97
CA ALA A 263 -2.89 23.41 -8.94
C ALA A 263 -1.47 23.30 -8.39
N LEU A 264 -1.01 24.26 -7.61
CA LEU A 264 0.30 24.24 -6.96
C LEU A 264 0.36 23.11 -5.94
N ASP A 265 -0.62 23.00 -5.05
CA ASP A 265 -0.70 21.94 -4.04
C ASP A 265 -0.71 20.55 -4.69
N LEU A 266 -1.51 20.36 -5.76
CA LEU A 266 -1.52 19.12 -6.54
C LEU A 266 -0.18 18.86 -7.24
N GLY A 267 0.46 19.90 -7.74
CA GLY A 267 1.79 19.84 -8.36
C GLY A 267 2.86 19.36 -7.37
N VAL A 268 2.87 19.92 -6.17
CA VAL A 268 3.78 19.50 -5.08
C VAL A 268 3.50 18.05 -4.69
N CYS A 269 2.22 17.70 -4.50
CA CYS A 269 1.81 16.33 -4.19
C CYS A 269 2.27 15.33 -5.27
N GLY A 270 2.13 15.71 -6.55
CA GLY A 270 2.60 14.92 -7.69
C GLY A 270 4.12 14.78 -7.73
N ALA A 271 4.86 15.86 -7.50
CA ALA A 271 6.34 15.84 -7.46
C ALA A 271 6.85 14.92 -6.34
N VAL A 272 6.27 15.04 -5.13
CA VAL A 272 6.58 14.12 -4.01
C VAL A 272 6.18 12.69 -4.35
N GLY A 273 5.06 12.49 -5.05
CA GLY A 273 4.64 11.18 -5.54
C GLY A 273 5.66 10.53 -6.46
N VAL A 274 6.20 11.27 -7.43
CA VAL A 274 7.25 10.78 -8.33
C VAL A 274 8.53 10.45 -7.55
N LEU A 275 8.95 11.34 -6.65
CA LEU A 275 10.15 11.13 -5.83
C LEU A 275 10.02 9.92 -4.91
N SER A 276 8.93 9.79 -4.20
CA SER A 276 8.69 8.67 -3.27
C SER A 276 8.62 7.32 -3.99
N LEU A 277 7.96 7.26 -5.16
CA LEU A 277 7.91 6.07 -6.00
C LEU A 277 9.28 5.73 -6.62
N ALA A 278 10.09 6.73 -6.97
CA ALA A 278 11.47 6.53 -7.41
C ALA A 278 12.34 5.93 -6.29
N VAL A 279 12.22 6.49 -5.07
CA VAL A 279 12.91 5.95 -3.87
C VAL A 279 12.44 4.52 -3.57
N ALA A 280 11.14 4.24 -3.64
CA ALA A 280 10.60 2.89 -3.44
C ALA A 280 11.14 1.90 -4.49
N THR A 281 11.21 2.33 -5.76
CA THR A 281 11.78 1.50 -6.84
C THR A 281 13.27 1.24 -6.62
N TRP A 282 14.02 2.23 -6.19
CA TRP A 282 15.42 2.09 -5.81
C TRP A 282 15.59 1.13 -4.62
N ALA A 283 14.80 1.31 -3.57
CA ALA A 283 14.80 0.43 -2.40
C ALA A 283 14.47 -1.02 -2.78
N TYR A 284 13.51 -1.23 -3.69
CA TYR A 284 13.17 -2.54 -4.21
C TYR A 284 14.35 -3.20 -4.92
N ARG A 285 15.02 -2.47 -5.82
CA ARG A 285 16.23 -2.99 -6.51
C ARG A 285 17.32 -3.38 -5.53
N ARG A 286 17.55 -2.56 -4.50
CA ARG A 286 18.56 -2.84 -3.47
C ARG A 286 18.20 -4.04 -2.60
N ALA A 287 16.92 -4.26 -2.34
CA ALA A 287 16.43 -5.40 -1.55
C ALA A 287 16.45 -6.72 -2.33
N ALA A 288 16.23 -6.67 -3.66
CA ALA A 288 16.24 -7.85 -4.55
C ALA A 288 17.64 -8.38 -4.91
N VAL A 289 18.70 -7.60 -4.66
CA VAL A 289 20.11 -8.00 -4.96
C VAL A 289 20.83 -8.57 -3.74
N ARG A 290 20.20 -8.54 -2.56
CA ARG A 290 20.75 -9.10 -1.31
C ARG A 290 20.20 -10.47 -1.01
#